data_c1ec8c0cdb3db6136c5ffb1066ce4aaf
#
_entry.id   c1ec8c0cdb3db6136c5ffb1066ce4aaf
#
_cell.length_a   1.000
_cell.length_b   1.000
_cell.length_c   1.000
_cell.angle_alpha   90.00
_cell.angle_beta   90.00
_cell.angle_gamma   90.00
#
_symmetry.space_group_name_H-M   'P 1'
#
loop_
_entity.id
_entity.type
_entity.pdbx_description
1 polymer ?
#
loop_
_entity_poly.entity_id
_entity_poly.type
_entity_poly.pdbx_seq_one_letter_code
_entity_poly.pdbx_strand_id
1 'polypeptide(L)'
;MDLNEIRSEIDKIDDELVRLFCQRMHAAAQVADYKKANNLPIFQPARERAKLQDVAEKAGPEMANYTRVLYSMLFELSRSYQSKRNGKCSPLYRNITQAIEHTPKLFPQAPMVACQGVEGAYSQIACEKIFKNPFIMYFKSFEAVFSAIDQGLCQYGILPIENSTAGSVNKVYDLMIEHNFSIVRTFRLKIDHNLLVNPGTNLAYIKEVYSHEQAINQCGNFLHSLPGVNVIPVDNTAVAAQMVAQSGRKDVAALSSRACAELYGLDCLRSSVQDKGNNRTRFICISRNLEIYPGSDKTSIMMVLNHKPGALYKVLARLYTLGINVTKLESRPIPDREFEFMFYFDLETSIYSEEFVQLMCELDEMCEEFKYLGSYTEVV
;
A
#
# COMPACT_ATOMS: atom_id res chain seq x y z
N MET A 1 28.25 37.90 -25.25
CA MET A 1 28.25 37.23 -23.94
C MET A 1 28.57 35.78 -24.19
N ASP A 2 29.63 35.25 -23.63
CA ASP A 2 29.93 33.85 -23.76
C ASP A 2 29.12 33.00 -22.70
N LEU A 3 29.14 31.67 -22.84
CA LEU A 3 28.38 30.79 -21.95
C LEU A 3 28.79 30.92 -20.47
N ASN A 4 30.06 31.24 -20.20
CA ASN A 4 30.57 31.36 -18.85
C ASN A 4 30.16 32.68 -18.21
N GLU A 5 30.08 33.77 -18.99
CA GLU A 5 29.54 35.04 -18.55
C GLU A 5 28.06 34.88 -18.15
N ILE A 6 27.26 34.22 -19.00
CA ILE A 6 25.83 33.96 -18.71
C ILE A 6 25.67 33.11 -17.43
N ARG A 7 26.48 32.06 -17.27
CA ARG A 7 26.46 31.23 -16.07
C ARG A 7 26.83 32.04 -14.81
N SER A 8 27.86 32.85 -14.88
CA SER A 8 28.26 33.71 -13.76
C SER A 8 27.20 34.73 -13.37
N GLU A 9 26.37 35.18 -14.32
CA GLU A 9 25.23 36.07 -14.03
C GLU A 9 24.10 35.27 -13.36
N ILE A 10 23.83 34.03 -13.82
CA ILE A 10 22.87 33.13 -13.18
C ILE A 10 23.28 32.83 -11.74
N ASP A 11 24.54 32.49 -11.49
CA ASP A 11 25.05 32.20 -10.13
C ASP A 11 24.79 33.36 -9.15
N LYS A 12 24.98 34.60 -9.59
CA LYS A 12 24.68 35.80 -8.77
C LYS A 12 23.19 35.93 -8.47
N ILE A 13 22.34 35.63 -9.45
CA ILE A 13 20.89 35.64 -9.28
C ILE A 13 20.47 34.54 -8.31
N ASP A 14 21.08 33.36 -8.40
CA ASP A 14 20.78 32.23 -7.52
C ASP A 14 21.19 32.54 -6.06
N ASP A 15 22.33 33.18 -5.82
CA ASP A 15 22.73 33.64 -4.49
C ASP A 15 21.69 34.60 -3.88
N GLU A 16 21.17 35.52 -4.68
CA GLU A 16 20.13 36.46 -4.25
C GLU A 16 18.79 35.76 -4.01
N LEU A 17 18.42 34.80 -4.87
CA LEU A 17 17.22 33.95 -4.69
C LEU A 17 17.28 33.17 -3.37
N VAL A 18 18.40 32.52 -3.06
CA VAL A 18 18.59 31.82 -1.78
C VAL A 18 18.46 32.77 -0.60
N ARG A 19 19.10 33.96 -0.67
CA ARG A 19 19.01 34.98 0.38
C ARG A 19 17.56 35.42 0.62
N LEU A 20 16.83 35.75 -0.46
CA LEU A 20 15.44 36.20 -0.40
C LEU A 20 14.50 35.06 0.05
N PHE A 21 14.75 33.84 -0.38
CA PHE A 21 14.00 32.66 0.07
C PHE A 21 14.13 32.49 1.59
N CYS A 22 15.35 32.50 2.13
CA CYS A 22 15.57 32.38 3.57
C CYS A 22 14.87 33.49 4.36
N GLN A 23 14.98 34.76 3.89
CA GLN A 23 14.27 35.89 4.52
C GLN A 23 12.75 35.70 4.50
N ARG A 24 12.20 35.24 3.36
CA ARG A 24 10.78 34.95 3.23
C ARG A 24 10.32 33.84 4.19
N MET A 25 11.13 32.79 4.38
CA MET A 25 10.84 31.71 5.31
C MET A 25 10.89 32.17 6.78
N HIS A 26 11.84 33.03 7.14
CA HIS A 26 11.85 33.66 8.48
C HIS A 26 10.60 34.54 8.73
N ALA A 27 10.17 35.33 7.74
CA ALA A 27 8.94 36.09 7.86
C ALA A 27 7.71 35.17 7.97
N ALA A 28 7.68 34.04 7.25
CA ALA A 28 6.61 33.06 7.37
C ALA A 28 6.57 32.41 8.78
N ALA A 29 7.73 32.24 9.44
CA ALA A 29 7.78 31.80 10.82
C ALA A 29 7.12 32.79 11.79
N GLN A 30 7.41 34.09 11.63
CA GLN A 30 6.76 35.14 12.43
C GLN A 30 5.22 35.17 12.23
N VAL A 31 4.78 34.95 10.99
CA VAL A 31 3.35 34.80 10.69
C VAL A 31 2.75 33.58 11.39
N ALA A 32 3.48 32.47 11.49
CA ALA A 32 3.02 31.29 12.23
C ALA A 32 2.85 31.59 13.72
N ASP A 33 3.84 32.24 14.36
CA ASP A 33 3.78 32.62 15.75
C ASP A 33 2.58 33.54 16.04
N TYR A 34 2.33 34.53 15.16
CA TYR A 34 1.17 35.41 15.26
C TYR A 34 -0.17 34.65 15.11
N LYS A 35 -0.26 33.76 14.11
CA LYS A 35 -1.47 32.96 13.91
C LYS A 35 -1.76 32.04 15.07
N LYS A 36 -0.71 31.42 15.65
CA LYS A 36 -0.81 30.57 16.85
C LYS A 36 -1.37 31.36 18.04
N ALA A 37 -0.82 32.56 18.30
CA ALA A 37 -1.25 33.42 19.40
C ALA A 37 -2.70 33.89 19.27
N ASN A 38 -3.20 33.98 18.02
CA ASN A 38 -4.54 34.50 17.72
C ASN A 38 -5.53 33.41 17.28
N ASN A 39 -5.21 32.11 17.40
CA ASN A 39 -6.02 30.98 16.94
C ASN A 39 -6.46 31.05 15.47
N LEU A 40 -5.62 31.60 14.59
CA LEU A 40 -5.91 31.73 13.17
C LEU A 40 -5.41 30.52 12.38
N PRO A 41 -6.12 30.09 11.31
CA PRO A 41 -5.69 28.97 10.49
C PRO A 41 -4.40 29.30 9.70
N ILE A 42 -3.52 28.31 9.57
CA ILE A 42 -2.29 28.44 8.75
C ILE A 42 -2.67 28.70 7.29
N PHE A 43 -3.59 27.94 6.73
CA PHE A 43 -4.04 28.05 5.35
C PHE A 43 -5.06 29.17 5.18
N GLN A 44 -4.79 30.11 4.28
CA GLN A 44 -5.66 31.23 3.93
C GLN A 44 -5.86 31.30 2.40
N PRO A 45 -6.83 30.55 1.84
CA PRO A 45 -7.00 30.39 0.39
C PRO A 45 -7.18 31.71 -0.40
N ALA A 46 -7.92 32.66 0.17
CA ALA A 46 -8.18 33.94 -0.48
C ALA A 46 -6.90 34.76 -0.66
N ARG A 47 -6.04 34.80 0.39
CA ARG A 47 -4.75 35.49 0.33
C ARG A 47 -3.78 34.86 -0.65
N GLU A 48 -3.72 33.51 -0.69
CA GLU A 48 -2.86 32.82 -1.65
C GLU A 48 -3.29 33.06 -3.08
N ARG A 49 -4.61 32.97 -3.39
CA ARG A 49 -5.13 33.30 -4.72
C ARG A 49 -4.80 34.72 -5.16
N ALA A 50 -5.05 35.70 -4.29
CA ALA A 50 -4.73 37.11 -4.60
C ALA A 50 -3.23 37.31 -4.87
N LYS A 51 -2.36 36.59 -4.10
CA LYS A 51 -0.91 36.71 -4.31
C LYS A 51 -0.45 36.02 -5.58
N LEU A 52 -1.04 34.87 -5.97
CA LEU A 52 -0.75 34.23 -7.26
C LEU A 52 -1.11 35.10 -8.46
N GLN A 53 -2.20 35.85 -8.35
CA GLN A 53 -2.58 36.81 -9.39
C GLN A 53 -1.59 37.97 -9.46
N ASP A 54 -1.28 38.61 -8.34
CA ASP A 54 -0.32 39.72 -8.24
C ASP A 54 1.06 39.37 -8.83
N VAL A 55 1.61 38.19 -8.47
CA VAL A 55 2.93 37.79 -8.98
C VAL A 55 2.91 37.47 -10.49
N ALA A 56 1.81 36.89 -10.97
CA ALA A 56 1.65 36.59 -12.39
C ALA A 56 1.56 37.85 -13.23
N GLU A 57 0.82 38.87 -12.74
CA GLU A 57 0.74 40.20 -13.40
C GLU A 57 2.12 40.88 -13.43
N LYS A 58 2.89 40.84 -12.33
CA LYS A 58 4.25 41.36 -12.23
C LYS A 58 5.25 40.69 -13.16
N ALA A 59 5.10 39.37 -13.36
CA ALA A 59 5.99 38.62 -14.23
C ALA A 59 5.76 38.81 -15.73
N GLY A 60 4.62 39.37 -16.10
CA GLY A 60 4.22 39.54 -17.50
C GLY A 60 3.74 38.24 -18.15
N PRO A 61 3.13 38.32 -19.36
CA PRO A 61 2.42 37.21 -19.99
C PRO A 61 3.28 35.96 -20.21
N GLU A 62 4.54 36.16 -20.59
CA GLU A 62 5.48 35.06 -20.90
C GLU A 62 5.83 34.25 -19.67
N MET A 63 6.09 34.90 -18.52
CA MET A 63 6.55 34.27 -17.29
C MET A 63 5.42 34.02 -16.28
N ALA A 64 4.20 34.44 -16.53
CA ALA A 64 3.07 34.36 -15.60
C ALA A 64 2.81 32.93 -15.09
N ASN A 65 2.82 31.92 -15.98
CA ASN A 65 2.55 30.53 -15.60
C ASN A 65 3.70 29.92 -14.78
N TYR A 66 4.94 30.18 -15.18
CA TYR A 66 6.12 29.73 -14.43
C TYR A 66 6.15 30.34 -13.03
N THR A 67 5.83 31.62 -12.92
CA THR A 67 5.77 32.35 -11.64
C THR A 67 4.66 31.81 -10.75
N ARG A 68 3.48 31.46 -11.30
CA ARG A 68 2.40 30.80 -10.51
C ARG A 68 2.85 29.47 -9.95
N VAL A 69 3.54 28.64 -10.73
CA VAL A 69 4.07 27.33 -10.28
C VAL A 69 5.09 27.54 -9.17
N LEU A 70 6.06 28.43 -9.35
CA LEU A 70 7.07 28.77 -8.35
C LEU A 70 6.43 29.23 -7.03
N TYR A 71 5.50 30.17 -7.08
CA TYR A 71 4.84 30.69 -5.88
C TYR A 71 3.92 29.68 -5.22
N SER A 72 3.30 28.78 -5.98
CA SER A 72 2.55 27.66 -5.40
C SER A 72 3.46 26.76 -4.57
N MET A 73 4.65 26.43 -5.07
CA MET A 73 5.66 25.68 -4.33
C MET A 73 6.15 26.45 -3.08
N LEU A 74 6.41 27.76 -3.21
CA LEU A 74 6.80 28.62 -2.09
C LEU A 74 5.72 28.66 -0.98
N PHE A 75 4.44 28.59 -1.33
CA PHE A 75 3.36 28.50 -0.33
C PHE A 75 3.35 27.16 0.37
N GLU A 76 3.52 26.05 -0.36
CA GLU A 76 3.62 24.71 0.23
C GLU A 76 4.79 24.65 1.22
N LEU A 77 6.00 25.08 0.81
CA LEU A 77 7.17 25.11 1.67
C LEU A 77 6.95 26.00 2.92
N SER A 78 6.28 27.14 2.74
CA SER A 78 5.98 28.06 3.86
C SER A 78 4.99 27.44 4.86
N ARG A 79 3.93 26.77 4.37
CA ARG A 79 2.99 26.06 5.24
C ARG A 79 3.66 24.94 6.03
N SER A 80 4.46 24.14 5.35
CA SER A 80 5.25 23.09 5.99
C SER A 80 6.14 23.64 7.11
N TYR A 81 6.87 24.73 6.83
CA TYR A 81 7.74 25.37 7.82
C TYR A 81 6.94 25.96 8.99
N GLN A 82 5.78 26.55 8.74
CA GLN A 82 4.87 27.06 9.76
C GLN A 82 4.27 25.92 10.61
N SER A 83 3.86 24.81 10.00
CA SER A 83 3.32 23.63 10.68
C SER A 83 4.35 23.03 11.63
N LYS A 84 5.60 22.88 11.16
CA LYS A 84 6.74 22.40 11.97
C LYS A 84 6.93 23.24 13.25
N ARG A 85 6.81 24.57 13.17
CA ARG A 85 6.94 25.47 14.33
C ARG A 85 5.74 25.46 15.29
N ASN A 86 4.55 25.22 14.77
CA ASN A 86 3.33 25.27 15.58
C ASN A 86 3.20 24.09 16.55
N GLY A 87 3.91 22.98 16.33
CA GLY A 87 4.00 21.85 17.26
C GLY A 87 2.64 21.32 17.69
N LYS A 88 1.64 21.30 16.79
CA LYS A 88 0.31 20.80 17.13
C LYS A 88 0.39 19.29 17.29
N CYS A 89 0.19 18.82 18.51
CA CYS A 89 -0.11 17.42 18.80
C CYS A 89 -1.51 17.10 18.25
N SER A 90 -1.60 16.74 16.97
CA SER A 90 -2.86 16.21 16.41
C SER A 90 -3.20 14.88 17.09
N PRO A 91 -4.48 14.43 17.08
CA PRO A 91 -4.83 13.10 17.54
C PRO A 91 -4.00 12.01 16.85
N LEU A 92 -3.73 12.17 15.55
CA LEU A 92 -2.90 11.26 14.76
C LEU A 92 -1.45 11.19 15.28
N TYR A 93 -0.83 12.34 15.59
CA TYR A 93 0.50 12.39 16.20
C TYR A 93 0.56 11.56 17.48
N ARG A 94 -0.40 11.79 18.38
CA ARG A 94 -0.48 11.05 19.66
C ARG A 94 -0.66 9.56 19.44
N ASN A 95 -1.55 9.16 18.53
CA ASN A 95 -1.81 7.76 18.23
C ASN A 95 -0.56 7.04 17.69
N ILE A 96 0.15 7.66 16.74
CA ILE A 96 1.38 7.09 16.17
C ILE A 96 2.47 7.00 17.24
N THR A 97 2.70 8.07 18.01
CA THR A 97 3.72 8.09 19.07
C THR A 97 3.42 7.05 20.16
N GLN A 98 2.16 6.97 20.60
CA GLN A 98 1.75 5.94 21.56
C GLN A 98 1.92 4.53 21.01
N ALA A 99 1.60 4.29 19.74
CA ALA A 99 1.81 2.99 19.11
C ALA A 99 3.31 2.62 19.06
N ILE A 100 4.20 3.56 18.75
CA ILE A 100 5.66 3.34 18.76
C ILE A 100 6.15 2.99 20.19
N GLU A 101 5.64 3.69 21.20
CA GLU A 101 6.07 3.53 22.60
C GLU A 101 5.51 2.26 23.26
N HIS A 102 4.25 1.91 22.98
CA HIS A 102 3.53 0.85 23.70
C HIS A 102 3.45 -0.48 22.96
N THR A 103 3.75 -0.53 21.65
CA THR A 103 3.81 -1.81 20.93
C THR A 103 4.93 -2.68 21.48
N PRO A 104 4.69 -3.96 21.78
CA PRO A 104 5.72 -4.88 22.24
C PRO A 104 6.92 -4.92 21.29
N LYS A 105 8.14 -5.04 21.83
CA LYS A 105 9.35 -5.10 20.99
C LYS A 105 9.45 -6.37 20.15
N LEU A 106 8.77 -7.44 20.57
CA LEU A 106 8.76 -8.72 19.87
C LEU A 106 7.42 -8.92 19.19
N PHE A 107 7.46 -9.34 17.94
CA PHE A 107 6.27 -9.73 17.19
C PHE A 107 5.63 -10.99 17.77
N PRO A 108 4.29 -11.10 17.83
CA PRO A 108 3.60 -12.25 18.42
C PRO A 108 3.99 -13.56 17.74
N GLN A 109 4.15 -14.61 18.54
CA GLN A 109 4.58 -15.93 18.01
C GLN A 109 3.39 -16.87 17.73
N ALA A 110 2.37 -16.85 18.58
CA ALA A 110 1.25 -17.79 18.53
C ALA A 110 -0.12 -17.07 18.67
N PRO A 111 -0.44 -16.11 17.80
CA PRO A 111 -1.73 -15.42 17.83
C PRO A 111 -2.82 -16.21 17.14
N MET A 112 -4.09 -15.83 17.39
CA MET A 112 -5.23 -16.24 16.57
C MET A 112 -5.28 -15.39 15.29
N VAL A 113 -5.27 -16.06 14.12
CA VAL A 113 -5.16 -15.39 12.81
C VAL A 113 -6.28 -15.82 11.87
N ALA A 114 -6.95 -14.86 11.26
CA ALA A 114 -7.94 -15.10 10.20
C ALA A 114 -7.25 -15.20 8.84
N CYS A 115 -7.46 -16.31 8.12
CA CYS A 115 -6.99 -16.49 6.75
C CYS A 115 -8.15 -16.77 5.80
N GLN A 116 -8.13 -16.15 4.61
CA GLN A 116 -9.11 -16.46 3.58
C GLN A 116 -8.76 -17.77 2.89
N GLY A 117 -9.75 -18.63 2.64
CA GLY A 117 -9.62 -19.89 1.94
C GLY A 117 -9.78 -21.10 2.87
N VAL A 118 -9.05 -22.16 2.56
CA VAL A 118 -9.03 -23.42 3.31
C VAL A 118 -7.59 -23.79 3.67
N GLU A 119 -7.42 -24.86 4.41
CA GLU A 119 -6.10 -25.42 4.72
C GLU A 119 -5.32 -25.74 3.42
N GLY A 120 -4.04 -25.32 3.37
CA GLY A 120 -3.20 -25.39 2.16
C GLY A 120 -3.23 -24.17 1.25
N ALA A 121 -4.11 -23.18 1.51
CA ALA A 121 -4.18 -21.95 0.73
C ALA A 121 -2.90 -21.10 0.91
N TYR A 122 -2.59 -20.27 -0.10
CA TYR A 122 -1.43 -19.35 -0.04
C TYR A 122 -1.49 -18.35 1.11
N SER A 123 -2.68 -17.98 1.58
CA SER A 123 -2.86 -17.15 2.78
C SER A 123 -2.39 -17.86 4.06
N GLN A 124 -2.60 -19.19 4.19
CA GLN A 124 -2.01 -19.96 5.27
C GLN A 124 -0.49 -19.95 5.18
N ILE A 125 0.08 -20.26 4.00
CA ILE A 125 1.54 -20.29 3.81
C ILE A 125 2.14 -18.92 4.18
N ALA A 126 1.50 -17.81 3.78
CA ALA A 126 1.93 -16.48 4.18
C ALA A 126 1.82 -16.26 5.69
N CYS A 127 0.75 -16.73 6.32
CA CYS A 127 0.55 -16.67 7.77
C CYS A 127 1.68 -17.38 8.54
N GLU A 128 2.04 -18.60 8.14
CA GLU A 128 3.10 -19.41 8.75
C GLU A 128 4.51 -18.82 8.52
N LYS A 129 4.69 -17.96 7.51
CA LYS A 129 5.94 -17.20 7.30
C LYS A 129 6.00 -15.93 8.15
N ILE A 130 4.85 -15.34 8.46
CA ILE A 130 4.75 -14.13 9.29
C ILE A 130 4.83 -14.48 10.77
N PHE A 131 4.16 -15.56 11.21
CA PHE A 131 4.09 -16.02 12.59
C PHE A 131 4.74 -17.41 12.76
N LYS A 132 5.31 -17.63 13.92
CA LYS A 132 6.02 -18.91 14.19
C LYS A 132 5.07 -20.10 14.41
N ASN A 133 4.02 -19.90 15.20
CA ASN A 133 3.05 -20.93 15.58
C ASN A 133 1.63 -20.34 15.63
N PRO A 134 1.05 -19.86 14.52
CA PRO A 134 -0.27 -19.23 14.52
C PRO A 134 -1.39 -20.25 14.75
N PHE A 135 -2.45 -19.84 15.45
CA PHE A 135 -3.72 -20.56 15.46
C PHE A 135 -4.59 -19.98 14.34
N ILE A 136 -4.80 -20.74 13.26
CA ILE A 136 -5.44 -20.25 12.04
C ILE A 136 -6.92 -20.59 12.03
N MET A 137 -7.76 -19.59 11.78
CA MET A 137 -9.16 -19.72 11.44
C MET A 137 -9.37 -19.41 9.96
N TYR A 138 -10.06 -20.30 9.25
CA TYR A 138 -10.29 -20.16 7.82
C TYR A 138 -11.66 -19.55 7.54
N PHE A 139 -11.69 -18.58 6.63
CA PHE A 139 -12.89 -17.87 6.22
C PHE A 139 -13.05 -17.93 4.70
N LYS A 140 -14.31 -18.03 4.22
CA LYS A 140 -14.59 -18.19 2.80
C LYS A 140 -14.32 -16.93 1.98
N SER A 141 -14.44 -15.74 2.57
CA SER A 141 -14.31 -14.47 1.87
C SER A 141 -13.40 -13.47 2.60
N PHE A 142 -12.95 -12.45 1.91
CA PHE A 142 -12.15 -11.36 2.51
C PHE A 142 -12.98 -10.55 3.52
N GLU A 143 -14.29 -10.32 3.24
CA GLU A 143 -15.20 -9.64 4.15
C GLU A 143 -15.29 -10.35 5.50
N ALA A 144 -15.32 -11.69 5.46
CA ALA A 144 -15.37 -12.49 6.69
C ALA A 144 -14.06 -12.38 7.50
N VAL A 145 -12.90 -12.22 6.85
CA VAL A 145 -11.62 -11.94 7.53
C VAL A 145 -11.68 -10.58 8.24
N PHE A 146 -12.11 -9.52 7.55
CA PHE A 146 -12.28 -8.19 8.16
C PHE A 146 -13.25 -8.23 9.33
N SER A 147 -14.42 -8.89 9.14
CA SER A 147 -15.42 -9.03 10.21
C SER A 147 -14.89 -9.79 11.43
N ALA A 148 -14.06 -10.81 11.23
CA ALA A 148 -13.44 -11.56 12.33
C ALA A 148 -12.46 -10.68 13.15
N ILE A 149 -11.74 -9.77 12.51
CA ILE A 149 -10.88 -8.79 13.17
C ILE A 149 -11.72 -7.75 13.92
N ASP A 150 -12.75 -7.18 13.27
CA ASP A 150 -13.63 -6.17 13.88
C ASP A 150 -14.34 -6.70 15.11
N GLN A 151 -14.80 -7.96 15.07
CA GLN A 151 -15.47 -8.63 16.20
C GLN A 151 -14.52 -9.12 17.29
N GLY A 152 -13.20 -9.06 17.04
CA GLY A 152 -12.18 -9.56 17.98
C GLY A 152 -12.11 -11.08 18.08
N LEU A 153 -12.66 -11.84 17.13
CA LEU A 153 -12.53 -13.29 17.03
C LEU A 153 -11.08 -13.69 16.72
N CYS A 154 -10.41 -12.90 15.88
CA CYS A 154 -9.00 -13.07 15.58
C CYS A 154 -8.24 -11.78 15.89
N GLN A 155 -7.00 -11.94 16.34
CA GLN A 155 -6.11 -10.81 16.63
C GLN A 155 -5.56 -10.20 15.35
N TYR A 156 -5.29 -11.04 14.35
CA TYR A 156 -4.71 -10.68 13.07
C TYR A 156 -5.47 -11.32 11.90
N GLY A 157 -5.36 -10.68 10.72
CA GLY A 157 -5.87 -11.23 9.47
C GLY A 157 -4.81 -11.17 8.37
N ILE A 158 -4.77 -12.20 7.53
CA ILE A 158 -3.86 -12.27 6.37
C ILE A 158 -4.67 -12.13 5.09
N LEU A 159 -4.33 -11.14 4.27
CA LEU A 159 -5.02 -10.80 3.03
C LEU A 159 -4.01 -10.57 1.90
N PRO A 160 -4.26 -11.09 0.68
CA PRO A 160 -3.47 -10.72 -0.49
C PRO A 160 -3.85 -9.31 -0.93
N ILE A 161 -2.86 -8.43 -1.17
CA ILE A 161 -3.13 -7.07 -1.63
C ILE A 161 -2.73 -6.85 -3.09
N GLU A 162 -1.72 -7.59 -3.56
CA GLU A 162 -1.14 -7.42 -4.88
C GLU A 162 -0.50 -8.70 -5.38
N ASN A 163 -0.63 -8.98 -6.68
CA ASN A 163 0.10 -10.03 -7.37
C ASN A 163 0.92 -9.44 -8.52
N SER A 164 2.18 -9.84 -8.66
CA SER A 164 3.11 -9.26 -9.65
C SER A 164 2.71 -9.49 -11.10
N THR A 165 1.83 -10.43 -11.38
CA THR A 165 1.33 -10.76 -12.73
C THR A 165 -0.11 -10.36 -12.98
N ALA A 166 -0.95 -10.33 -11.94
CA ALA A 166 -2.38 -10.02 -12.02
C ALA A 166 -2.74 -8.61 -11.51
N GLY A 167 -1.78 -7.92 -10.86
CA GLY A 167 -2.00 -6.58 -10.32
C GLY A 167 -2.67 -6.57 -8.95
N SER A 168 -3.39 -5.49 -8.67
CA SER A 168 -4.00 -5.23 -7.37
C SER A 168 -5.22 -6.11 -7.10
N VAL A 169 -5.38 -6.56 -5.85
CA VAL A 169 -6.57 -7.29 -5.40
C VAL A 169 -7.65 -6.27 -5.01
N ASN A 170 -8.38 -5.79 -6.02
CA ASN A 170 -9.31 -4.67 -5.92
C ASN A 170 -10.29 -4.79 -4.74
N LYS A 171 -10.85 -5.98 -4.52
CA LYS A 171 -11.80 -6.24 -3.44
C LYS A 171 -11.21 -5.97 -2.04
N VAL A 172 -9.92 -6.23 -1.83
CA VAL A 172 -9.26 -5.93 -0.56
C VAL A 172 -9.13 -4.42 -0.36
N TYR A 173 -8.76 -3.67 -1.41
CA TYR A 173 -8.71 -2.20 -1.34
C TYR A 173 -10.08 -1.59 -1.03
N ASP A 174 -11.15 -2.12 -1.64
CA ASP A 174 -12.52 -1.64 -1.39
C ASP A 174 -12.90 -1.86 0.09
N LEU A 175 -12.61 -3.05 0.65
CA LEU A 175 -12.83 -3.34 2.06
C LEU A 175 -11.95 -2.48 3.00
N MET A 176 -10.75 -2.10 2.56
CA MET A 176 -9.91 -1.17 3.31
C MET A 176 -10.52 0.24 3.44
N ILE A 177 -11.40 0.63 2.53
CA ILE A 177 -12.15 1.89 2.64
C ILE A 177 -13.21 1.79 3.75
N GLU A 178 -13.90 0.65 3.83
CA GLU A 178 -15.05 0.42 4.69
C GLU A 178 -14.67 0.13 6.16
N HIS A 179 -13.54 -0.55 6.38
CA HIS A 179 -13.13 -1.03 7.69
C HIS A 179 -12.01 -0.20 8.32
N ASN A 180 -11.99 -0.15 9.66
CA ASN A 180 -10.88 0.42 10.43
C ASN A 180 -9.93 -0.69 10.88
N PHE A 181 -8.69 -0.64 10.45
CA PHE A 181 -7.65 -1.60 10.79
C PHE A 181 -6.27 -0.97 10.58
N SER A 182 -5.23 -1.67 11.02
CA SER A 182 -3.85 -1.28 10.79
C SER A 182 -3.06 -2.42 10.15
N ILE A 183 -2.17 -2.09 9.21
CA ILE A 183 -1.20 -3.03 8.65
C ILE A 183 0.00 -3.09 9.59
N VAL A 184 0.31 -4.28 10.10
CA VAL A 184 1.39 -4.49 11.08
C VAL A 184 2.61 -5.20 10.48
N ARG A 185 2.44 -5.87 9.33
CA ARG A 185 3.51 -6.55 8.60
C ARG A 185 3.09 -6.85 7.17
N THR A 186 4.05 -6.98 6.26
CA THR A 186 3.79 -7.50 4.91
C THR A 186 4.75 -8.64 4.59
N PHE A 187 4.34 -9.52 3.67
CA PHE A 187 5.13 -10.65 3.22
C PHE A 187 4.98 -10.86 1.71
N ARG A 188 6.08 -11.10 1.01
CA ARG A 188 6.08 -11.45 -0.42
C ARG A 188 6.27 -12.93 -0.61
N LEU A 189 5.20 -13.63 -0.94
CA LEU A 189 5.21 -15.05 -1.22
C LEU A 189 5.42 -15.31 -2.71
N LYS A 190 6.39 -16.17 -3.03
CA LYS A 190 6.52 -16.73 -4.38
C LYS A 190 5.38 -17.72 -4.62
N ILE A 191 4.68 -17.58 -5.74
CA ILE A 191 3.56 -18.42 -6.12
C ILE A 191 4.05 -19.40 -7.18
N ASP A 192 4.12 -20.68 -6.82
CA ASP A 192 4.46 -21.76 -7.73
C ASP A 192 3.25 -22.71 -7.87
N HIS A 193 2.78 -22.86 -9.10
CA HIS A 193 1.71 -23.80 -9.42
C HIS A 193 2.27 -25.14 -9.84
N ASN A 194 1.77 -26.20 -9.26
CA ASN A 194 2.19 -27.58 -9.54
C ASN A 194 0.99 -28.40 -9.99
N LEU A 195 1.20 -29.35 -10.87
CA LEU A 195 0.17 -30.31 -11.24
C LEU A 195 0.15 -31.45 -10.24
N LEU A 196 -0.89 -31.46 -9.40
CA LEU A 196 -1.10 -32.43 -8.34
C LEU A 196 -2.14 -33.46 -8.74
N VAL A 197 -1.89 -34.73 -8.42
CA VAL A 197 -2.73 -35.87 -8.82
C VAL A 197 -2.80 -36.90 -7.71
N ASN A 198 -3.80 -37.79 -7.74
CA ASN A 198 -3.83 -38.96 -6.88
C ASN A 198 -2.66 -39.90 -7.19
N PRO A 199 -2.09 -40.57 -6.17
CA PRO A 199 -0.95 -41.47 -6.33
C PRO A 199 -1.13 -42.52 -7.44
N GLY A 200 -0.11 -42.68 -8.25
CA GLY A 200 -0.10 -43.62 -9.36
C GLY A 200 -0.87 -43.15 -10.62
N THR A 201 -1.20 -41.87 -10.72
CA THR A 201 -1.78 -41.25 -11.92
C THR A 201 -0.71 -41.03 -12.99
N ASN A 202 -1.04 -41.33 -14.25
CA ASN A 202 -0.19 -41.00 -15.40
C ASN A 202 -0.71 -39.76 -16.13
N LEU A 203 0.19 -38.88 -16.55
CA LEU A 203 -0.11 -37.65 -17.26
C LEU A 203 -0.99 -37.86 -18.50
N ALA A 204 -0.76 -38.96 -19.24
CA ALA A 204 -1.52 -39.29 -20.45
C ALA A 204 -3.01 -39.61 -20.24
N TYR A 205 -3.42 -39.90 -19.00
CA TYR A 205 -4.79 -40.24 -18.69
C TYR A 205 -5.62 -39.11 -18.07
N ILE A 206 -4.99 -37.94 -17.86
CA ILE A 206 -5.68 -36.78 -17.28
C ILE A 206 -6.68 -36.22 -18.30
N LYS A 207 -7.93 -36.10 -17.87
CA LYS A 207 -9.07 -35.56 -18.65
C LYS A 207 -9.55 -34.20 -18.11
N GLU A 208 -9.36 -33.95 -16.79
CA GLU A 208 -9.87 -32.74 -16.14
C GLU A 208 -8.77 -32.14 -15.25
N VAL A 209 -8.65 -30.81 -15.30
CA VAL A 209 -7.75 -30.05 -14.40
C VAL A 209 -8.58 -28.99 -13.69
N TYR A 210 -8.54 -29.02 -12.35
CA TYR A 210 -9.22 -28.07 -11.49
C TYR A 210 -8.23 -27.01 -10.99
N SER A 211 -8.62 -25.75 -10.97
CA SER A 211 -7.89 -24.68 -10.29
C SER A 211 -8.71 -23.38 -10.20
N HIS A 212 -8.17 -22.39 -9.50
CA HIS A 212 -8.69 -21.03 -9.55
C HIS A 212 -8.41 -20.39 -10.91
N GLU A 213 -9.34 -19.59 -11.41
CA GLU A 213 -9.27 -18.95 -12.73
C GLU A 213 -7.92 -18.22 -12.96
N GLN A 214 -7.43 -17.51 -11.96
CA GLN A 214 -6.15 -16.81 -12.05
C GLN A 214 -4.97 -17.78 -12.25
N ALA A 215 -4.95 -18.92 -11.58
CA ALA A 215 -3.90 -19.93 -11.74
C ALA A 215 -4.00 -20.62 -13.10
N ILE A 216 -5.21 -20.86 -13.60
CA ILE A 216 -5.46 -21.37 -14.95
C ILE A 216 -4.84 -20.43 -15.99
N ASN A 217 -5.13 -19.11 -15.89
CA ASN A 217 -4.59 -18.10 -16.80
C ASN A 217 -3.05 -17.97 -16.72
N GLN A 218 -2.46 -18.22 -15.56
CA GLN A 218 -1.01 -18.20 -15.35
C GLN A 218 -0.29 -19.46 -15.83
N CYS A 219 -1.02 -20.54 -16.15
CA CYS A 219 -0.49 -21.82 -16.60
C CYS A 219 -0.98 -22.16 -18.03
N GLY A 220 -1.35 -21.15 -18.81
CA GLY A 220 -1.98 -21.33 -20.12
C GLY A 220 -1.16 -22.18 -21.09
N ASN A 221 0.13 -21.92 -21.23
CA ASN A 221 1.01 -22.67 -22.12
C ASN A 221 1.10 -24.14 -21.73
N PHE A 222 1.22 -24.42 -20.42
CA PHE A 222 1.25 -25.79 -19.93
C PHE A 222 -0.08 -26.51 -20.18
N LEU A 223 -1.21 -25.89 -19.88
CA LEU A 223 -2.54 -26.47 -20.09
C LEU A 223 -2.82 -26.74 -21.57
N HIS A 224 -2.42 -25.84 -22.48
CA HIS A 224 -2.53 -26.06 -23.93
C HIS A 224 -1.67 -27.24 -24.44
N SER A 225 -0.60 -27.59 -23.72
CA SER A 225 0.24 -28.74 -24.08
C SER A 225 -0.40 -30.10 -23.71
N LEU A 226 -1.50 -30.10 -22.95
CA LEU A 226 -2.22 -31.30 -22.53
C LEU A 226 -3.40 -31.56 -23.51
N PRO A 227 -3.33 -32.55 -24.40
CA PRO A 227 -4.34 -32.76 -25.43
C PRO A 227 -5.66 -33.25 -24.82
N GLY A 228 -6.78 -32.58 -25.17
CA GLY A 228 -8.12 -33.00 -24.79
C GLY A 228 -8.50 -32.86 -23.32
N VAL A 229 -7.72 -32.10 -22.55
CA VAL A 229 -8.00 -31.84 -21.14
C VAL A 229 -9.05 -30.75 -20.98
N ASN A 230 -10.07 -31.01 -20.15
CA ASN A 230 -11.07 -30.04 -19.75
C ASN A 230 -10.59 -29.28 -18.51
N VAL A 231 -10.56 -27.95 -18.55
CA VAL A 231 -10.10 -27.09 -17.43
C VAL A 231 -11.33 -26.54 -16.70
N ILE A 232 -11.43 -26.80 -15.40
CA ILE A 232 -12.62 -26.48 -14.59
C ILE A 232 -12.21 -25.49 -13.50
N PRO A 233 -12.75 -24.24 -13.55
CA PRO A 233 -12.49 -23.24 -12.52
C PRO A 233 -13.22 -23.61 -11.22
N VAL A 234 -12.53 -23.36 -10.08
CA VAL A 234 -13.02 -23.51 -8.71
C VAL A 234 -12.59 -22.32 -7.84
N ASP A 235 -13.16 -22.20 -6.65
CA ASP A 235 -13.02 -21.03 -5.79
C ASP A 235 -11.57 -20.68 -5.42
N ASN A 236 -10.71 -21.68 -5.20
CA ASN A 236 -9.27 -21.47 -4.97
C ASN A 236 -8.45 -22.74 -5.27
N THR A 237 -7.13 -22.56 -5.36
CA THR A 237 -6.20 -23.65 -5.72
C THR A 237 -6.13 -24.76 -4.66
N ALA A 238 -6.31 -24.46 -3.38
CA ALA A 238 -6.31 -25.49 -2.34
C ALA A 238 -7.60 -26.32 -2.34
N VAL A 239 -8.75 -25.71 -2.61
CA VAL A 239 -10.01 -26.43 -2.85
C VAL A 239 -9.87 -27.39 -4.03
N ALA A 240 -9.21 -26.96 -5.12
CA ALA A 240 -8.93 -27.82 -6.25
C ALA A 240 -8.15 -29.09 -5.84
N ALA A 241 -7.10 -28.93 -5.06
CA ALA A 241 -6.30 -30.06 -4.55
C ALA A 241 -7.13 -30.97 -3.63
N GLN A 242 -7.93 -30.40 -2.73
CA GLN A 242 -8.81 -31.14 -1.84
C GLN A 242 -9.84 -31.97 -2.64
N MET A 243 -10.48 -31.40 -3.66
CA MET A 243 -11.43 -32.09 -4.54
C MET A 243 -10.78 -33.28 -5.25
N VAL A 244 -9.58 -33.10 -5.80
CA VAL A 244 -8.82 -34.18 -6.46
C VAL A 244 -8.53 -35.29 -5.47
N ALA A 245 -8.02 -34.99 -4.28
CA ALA A 245 -7.75 -35.98 -3.24
C ALA A 245 -9.00 -36.78 -2.85
N GLN A 246 -10.10 -36.09 -2.57
CA GLN A 246 -11.36 -36.70 -2.16
C GLN A 246 -12.00 -37.57 -3.26
N SER A 247 -11.76 -37.23 -4.53
CA SER A 247 -12.34 -37.98 -5.65
C SER A 247 -11.79 -39.40 -5.82
N GLY A 248 -10.55 -39.65 -5.39
CA GLY A 248 -9.81 -40.90 -5.62
C GLY A 248 -9.57 -41.21 -7.11
N ARG A 249 -10.02 -40.37 -8.03
CA ARG A 249 -9.92 -40.55 -9.49
C ARG A 249 -8.48 -40.43 -9.95
N LYS A 250 -8.10 -41.19 -10.99
CA LYS A 250 -6.76 -41.15 -11.65
C LYS A 250 -6.77 -40.47 -13.01
N ASP A 251 -7.88 -39.79 -13.36
CA ASP A 251 -8.01 -39.04 -14.59
C ASP A 251 -8.26 -37.54 -14.34
N VAL A 252 -8.05 -37.07 -13.10
CA VAL A 252 -8.18 -35.69 -12.68
C VAL A 252 -6.91 -35.16 -12.03
N ALA A 253 -6.67 -33.84 -12.16
CA ALA A 253 -5.54 -33.15 -11.56
C ALA A 253 -5.95 -31.79 -10.99
N ALA A 254 -5.11 -31.22 -10.11
CA ALA A 254 -5.25 -29.85 -9.63
C ALA A 254 -3.99 -29.03 -9.92
N LEU A 255 -4.16 -27.76 -10.30
CA LEU A 255 -3.07 -26.80 -10.23
C LEU A 255 -3.10 -26.14 -8.84
N SER A 256 -2.08 -26.41 -8.03
CA SER A 256 -2.05 -25.93 -6.65
C SER A 256 -0.61 -25.74 -6.12
N SER A 257 -0.50 -25.31 -4.86
CA SER A 257 0.78 -25.20 -4.17
C SER A 257 1.36 -26.58 -3.83
N ARG A 258 2.68 -26.69 -3.69
CA ARG A 258 3.34 -27.92 -3.27
C ARG A 258 2.90 -28.35 -1.86
N ALA A 259 2.59 -27.40 -0.98
CA ALA A 259 2.09 -27.69 0.36
C ALA A 259 0.79 -28.50 0.34
N CYS A 260 -0.08 -28.29 -0.67
CA CYS A 260 -1.29 -29.08 -0.85
C CYS A 260 -1.01 -30.55 -1.23
N ALA A 261 0.13 -30.83 -1.88
CA ALA A 261 0.52 -32.24 -2.16
C ALA A 261 0.79 -32.99 -0.86
N GLU A 262 1.57 -32.40 0.03
CA GLU A 262 1.89 -32.99 1.35
C GLU A 262 0.64 -33.10 2.23
N LEU A 263 -0.17 -32.04 2.28
CA LEU A 263 -1.38 -31.98 3.11
C LEU A 263 -2.44 -33.01 2.73
N TYR A 264 -2.67 -33.19 1.42
CA TYR A 264 -3.76 -34.06 0.91
C TYR A 264 -3.28 -35.42 0.39
N GLY A 265 -1.98 -35.75 0.54
CA GLY A 265 -1.42 -37.03 0.07
C GLY A 265 -1.44 -37.18 -1.45
N LEU A 266 -1.22 -36.10 -2.18
CA LEU A 266 -1.16 -36.06 -3.62
C LEU A 266 0.28 -36.14 -4.14
N ASP A 267 0.46 -36.74 -5.31
CA ASP A 267 1.72 -36.73 -6.04
C ASP A 267 1.86 -35.43 -6.86
N CYS A 268 3.05 -34.84 -6.84
CA CYS A 268 3.40 -33.71 -7.70
C CYS A 268 3.93 -34.24 -9.05
N LEU A 269 3.07 -34.31 -10.05
CA LEU A 269 3.41 -34.87 -11.36
C LEU A 269 4.27 -33.92 -12.20
N ARG A 270 4.07 -32.61 -12.07
CA ARG A 270 4.89 -31.56 -12.69
C ARG A 270 5.00 -30.37 -11.74
N SER A 271 6.20 -29.86 -11.55
CA SER A 271 6.46 -28.70 -10.70
C SER A 271 6.57 -27.43 -11.52
N SER A 272 6.16 -26.29 -10.92
CA SER A 272 6.37 -24.94 -11.45
C SER A 272 5.88 -24.79 -12.90
N VAL A 273 4.63 -25.17 -13.14
CA VAL A 273 4.01 -25.20 -14.49
C VAL A 273 3.47 -23.83 -14.93
N GLN A 274 3.65 -22.78 -14.15
CA GLN A 274 3.27 -21.41 -14.52
C GLN A 274 4.16 -20.86 -15.65
N ASP A 275 3.58 -20.05 -16.53
CA ASP A 275 4.23 -19.48 -17.70
C ASP A 275 5.35 -18.49 -17.37
N LYS A 276 5.26 -17.80 -16.20
CA LYS A 276 6.25 -16.82 -15.73
C LYS A 276 6.79 -17.19 -14.35
N GLY A 277 8.12 -17.25 -14.22
CA GLY A 277 8.78 -17.64 -12.97
C GLY A 277 8.85 -16.54 -11.89
N ASN A 278 8.43 -15.32 -12.18
CA ASN A 278 8.47 -14.17 -11.27
C ASN A 278 7.13 -13.87 -10.57
N ASN A 279 6.22 -14.86 -10.53
CA ASN A 279 4.93 -14.71 -9.89
C ASN A 279 5.08 -14.62 -8.36
N ARG A 280 4.75 -13.45 -7.81
CA ARG A 280 4.76 -13.20 -6.36
C ARG A 280 3.46 -12.51 -5.94
N THR A 281 2.94 -12.92 -4.80
CA THR A 281 1.81 -12.25 -4.15
C THR A 281 2.28 -11.56 -2.89
N ARG A 282 1.97 -10.29 -2.74
CA ARG A 282 2.18 -9.53 -1.51
C ARG A 282 0.96 -9.70 -0.62
N PHE A 283 1.18 -10.17 0.59
CA PHE A 283 0.19 -10.30 1.64
C PHE A 283 0.40 -9.21 2.69
N ILE A 284 -0.70 -8.69 3.22
CA ILE A 284 -0.73 -7.81 4.39
C ILE A 284 -1.22 -8.60 5.61
N CYS A 285 -0.60 -8.33 6.74
CA CYS A 285 -1.07 -8.74 8.05
C CYS A 285 -1.76 -7.54 8.69
N ILE A 286 -3.05 -7.64 8.94
CA ILE A 286 -3.86 -6.59 9.54
C ILE A 286 -4.20 -6.90 11.00
N SER A 287 -4.35 -5.84 11.81
CA SER A 287 -4.81 -5.86 13.20
C SER A 287 -5.87 -4.79 13.41
N ARG A 288 -6.75 -4.99 14.38
CA ARG A 288 -7.70 -3.96 14.82
C ARG A 288 -6.99 -2.76 15.45
N ASN A 289 -5.91 -3.03 16.18
CA ASN A 289 -5.14 -2.00 16.87
C ASN A 289 -3.99 -1.49 16.02
N LEU A 290 -3.62 -0.23 16.21
CA LEU A 290 -2.40 0.31 15.63
C LEU A 290 -1.20 -0.22 16.41
N GLU A 291 -0.43 -1.08 15.79
CA GLU A 291 0.79 -1.67 16.32
C GLU A 291 1.96 -1.35 15.38
N ILE A 292 3.02 -0.74 15.92
CA ILE A 292 4.21 -0.36 15.15
C ILE A 292 5.42 -1.04 15.78
N TYR A 293 5.89 -2.12 15.15
CA TYR A 293 7.01 -2.91 15.65
C TYR A 293 8.35 -2.29 15.30
N PRO A 294 9.40 -2.51 16.12
CA PRO A 294 10.74 -2.02 15.83
C PRO A 294 11.26 -2.44 14.45
N GLY A 295 11.95 -1.53 13.77
CA GLY A 295 12.50 -1.77 12.43
C GLY A 295 11.53 -1.45 11.29
N SER A 296 10.35 -0.91 11.59
CA SER A 296 9.39 -0.49 10.55
C SER A 296 10.01 0.58 9.64
N ASP A 297 10.08 0.26 8.36
CA ASP A 297 10.70 1.07 7.29
C ASP A 297 9.76 1.35 6.11
N LYS A 298 8.55 0.83 6.19
CA LYS A 298 7.46 1.06 5.22
C LYS A 298 6.22 1.58 5.93
N THR A 299 5.49 2.44 5.23
CA THR A 299 4.23 3.02 5.72
C THR A 299 3.18 2.99 4.64
N SER A 300 1.97 2.55 4.98
CA SER A 300 0.81 2.66 4.10
C SER A 300 -0.17 3.68 4.62
N ILE A 301 -0.69 4.47 3.68
CA ILE A 301 -1.71 5.48 3.94
C ILE A 301 -2.78 5.44 2.86
N MET A 302 -3.98 5.86 3.21
CA MET A 302 -5.06 6.14 2.27
C MET A 302 -5.55 7.58 2.44
N MET A 303 -5.92 8.22 1.34
CA MET A 303 -6.42 9.60 1.39
C MET A 303 -7.42 9.90 0.28
N VAL A 304 -8.40 10.73 0.60
CA VAL A 304 -9.29 11.38 -0.36
C VAL A 304 -8.80 12.80 -0.57
N LEU A 305 -8.54 13.16 -1.80
CA LEU A 305 -8.05 14.48 -2.17
C LEU A 305 -9.17 15.32 -2.76
N ASN A 306 -9.15 16.61 -2.49
CA ASN A 306 -10.03 17.56 -3.15
C ASN A 306 -9.97 17.40 -4.69
N HIS A 307 -11.10 17.27 -5.34
CA HIS A 307 -11.19 17.14 -6.80
C HIS A 307 -10.86 18.47 -7.50
N LYS A 308 -9.56 18.84 -7.48
CA LYS A 308 -9.02 20.07 -8.08
C LYS A 308 -7.71 19.78 -8.81
N PRO A 309 -7.43 20.49 -9.92
CA PRO A 309 -6.15 20.38 -10.61
C PRO A 309 -4.98 20.56 -9.63
N GLY A 310 -4.01 19.64 -9.67
CA GLY A 310 -2.81 19.69 -8.85
C GLY A 310 -2.94 19.14 -7.42
N ALA A 311 -4.10 18.62 -6.99
CA ALA A 311 -4.25 18.08 -5.64
C ALA A 311 -3.26 16.92 -5.37
N LEU A 312 -3.21 15.93 -6.23
CA LEU A 312 -2.26 14.80 -6.15
C LEU A 312 -0.81 15.28 -6.29
N TYR A 313 -0.54 16.24 -7.19
CA TYR A 313 0.79 16.82 -7.36
C TYR A 313 1.34 17.39 -6.04
N LYS A 314 0.51 18.08 -5.27
CA LYS A 314 0.92 18.69 -3.99
C LYS A 314 1.38 17.63 -2.98
N VAL A 315 0.66 16.52 -2.89
CA VAL A 315 1.05 15.37 -2.05
C VAL A 315 2.39 14.81 -2.51
N LEU A 316 2.53 14.52 -3.80
CA LEU A 316 3.77 13.99 -4.37
C LEU A 316 4.95 14.96 -4.22
N ALA A 317 4.74 16.26 -4.43
CA ALA A 317 5.76 17.28 -4.22
C ALA A 317 6.21 17.35 -2.75
N ARG A 318 5.28 17.14 -1.81
CA ARG A 318 5.60 17.10 -0.38
C ARG A 318 6.46 15.88 -0.02
N LEU A 319 6.09 14.70 -0.50
CA LEU A 319 6.86 13.48 -0.34
C LEU A 319 8.27 13.61 -0.95
N TYR A 320 8.35 14.16 -2.16
CA TYR A 320 9.61 14.42 -2.86
C TYR A 320 10.53 15.35 -2.06
N THR A 321 9.99 16.45 -1.52
CA THR A 321 10.77 17.43 -0.73
C THR A 321 11.44 16.81 0.50
N LEU A 322 10.83 15.75 1.06
CA LEU A 322 11.35 15.01 2.20
C LEU A 322 12.17 13.77 1.81
N GLY A 323 12.41 13.56 0.51
CA GLY A 323 13.14 12.40 0.01
C GLY A 323 12.43 11.06 0.22
N ILE A 324 11.11 11.06 0.39
CA ILE A 324 10.32 9.85 0.63
C ILE A 324 9.97 9.20 -0.71
N ASN A 325 10.38 7.94 -0.88
CA ASN A 325 10.07 7.15 -2.05
C ASN A 325 8.65 6.57 -1.97
N VAL A 326 7.88 6.71 -3.05
CA VAL A 326 6.55 6.11 -3.22
C VAL A 326 6.72 4.80 -3.99
N THR A 327 6.51 3.67 -3.31
CA THR A 327 6.68 2.34 -3.93
C THR A 327 5.39 1.79 -4.53
N LYS A 328 4.25 2.31 -4.10
CA LYS A 328 2.93 2.00 -4.65
C LYS A 328 2.04 3.23 -4.61
N LEU A 329 1.31 3.43 -5.69
CA LEU A 329 0.19 4.37 -5.79
C LEU A 329 -0.96 3.66 -6.51
N GLU A 330 -2.09 3.54 -5.84
CA GLU A 330 -3.31 2.96 -6.39
C GLU A 330 -4.47 3.91 -6.17
N SER A 331 -5.33 4.07 -7.17
CA SER A 331 -6.55 4.87 -7.05
C SER A 331 -7.79 3.98 -7.14
N ARG A 332 -8.71 4.15 -6.21
CA ARG A 332 -9.99 3.43 -6.21
C ARG A 332 -11.15 4.40 -6.15
N PRO A 333 -12.19 4.23 -6.99
CA PRO A 333 -13.41 5.01 -6.86
C PRO A 333 -14.05 4.73 -5.49
N ILE A 334 -14.59 5.78 -4.87
CA ILE A 334 -15.30 5.63 -3.59
C ILE A 334 -16.75 5.26 -3.91
N PRO A 335 -17.28 4.16 -3.34
CA PRO A 335 -18.69 3.82 -3.49
C PRO A 335 -19.59 5.00 -3.11
N ASP A 336 -20.68 5.22 -3.87
CA ASP A 336 -21.69 6.26 -3.63
C ASP A 336 -21.20 7.73 -3.74
N ARG A 337 -19.97 7.97 -4.21
CA ARG A 337 -19.44 9.31 -4.50
C ARG A 337 -19.07 9.44 -5.98
N GLU A 338 -19.74 10.36 -6.68
CA GLU A 338 -19.49 10.57 -8.12
C GLU A 338 -18.11 11.22 -8.35
N PHE A 339 -17.26 10.52 -9.12
CA PHE A 339 -15.93 10.99 -9.54
C PHE A 339 -14.95 11.31 -8.39
N GLU A 340 -15.18 10.79 -7.18
CA GLU A 340 -14.22 10.87 -6.08
C GLU A 340 -13.40 9.57 -5.96
N PHE A 341 -12.13 9.74 -5.63
CA PHE A 341 -11.17 8.63 -5.55
C PHE A 341 -10.46 8.61 -4.22
N MET A 342 -10.36 7.42 -3.63
CA MET A 342 -9.42 7.13 -2.56
C MET A 342 -8.08 6.75 -3.19
N PHE A 343 -7.01 7.39 -2.75
CA PHE A 343 -5.63 7.08 -3.13
C PHE A 343 -4.96 6.29 -2.02
N TYR A 344 -4.41 5.14 -2.37
CA TYR A 344 -3.57 4.34 -1.50
C TYR A 344 -2.10 4.55 -1.86
N PHE A 345 -1.26 4.74 -0.86
CA PHE A 345 0.18 4.90 -1.02
C PHE A 345 0.94 3.92 -0.12
N ASP A 346 2.00 3.30 -0.67
CA ASP A 346 3.07 2.72 0.12
C ASP A 346 4.30 3.62 0.02
N LEU A 347 4.85 3.96 1.16
CA LEU A 347 5.99 4.84 1.33
C LEU A 347 7.17 4.07 1.93
N GLU A 348 8.37 4.31 1.43
CA GLU A 348 9.61 3.91 2.10
C GLU A 348 10.07 5.05 2.99
N THR A 349 9.88 4.89 4.29
CA THR A 349 10.25 5.92 5.26
C THR A 349 10.42 5.32 6.65
N SER A 350 11.48 5.78 7.36
CA SER A 350 11.70 5.40 8.75
C SER A 350 10.74 6.14 9.68
N ILE A 351 10.10 5.40 10.57
CA ILE A 351 9.22 5.96 11.62
C ILE A 351 9.98 6.73 12.71
N TYR A 352 11.30 6.61 12.76
CA TYR A 352 12.13 7.19 13.82
C TYR A 352 12.57 8.64 13.53
N SER A 353 12.23 9.20 12.37
CA SER A 353 12.44 10.61 12.10
C SER A 353 11.28 11.45 12.65
N GLU A 354 11.60 12.57 13.31
CA GLU A 354 10.57 13.52 13.76
C GLU A 354 9.77 14.09 12.59
N GLU A 355 10.42 14.22 11.43
CA GLU A 355 9.78 14.68 10.20
C GLU A 355 8.68 13.73 9.72
N PHE A 356 8.79 12.41 9.99
CA PHE A 356 7.81 11.43 9.55
C PHE A 356 6.43 11.66 10.19
N VAL A 357 6.38 11.72 11.51
CA VAL A 357 5.09 11.88 12.22
C VAL A 357 4.46 13.23 11.88
N GLN A 358 5.30 14.25 11.73
CA GLN A 358 4.83 15.57 11.29
C GLN A 358 4.27 15.53 9.87
N LEU A 359 4.93 14.83 8.95
CA LEU A 359 4.43 14.65 7.59
C LEU A 359 3.04 13.98 7.59
N MET A 360 2.83 12.93 8.39
CA MET A 360 1.53 12.27 8.47
C MET A 360 0.43 13.26 8.91
N CYS A 361 0.74 14.13 9.87
CA CYS A 361 -0.20 15.17 10.32
C CYS A 361 -0.45 16.23 9.24
N GLU A 362 0.58 16.63 8.48
CA GLU A 362 0.43 17.58 7.39
C GLU A 362 -0.41 17.01 6.23
N LEU A 363 -0.24 15.72 5.93
CA LEU A 363 -1.05 15.04 4.92
C LEU A 363 -2.52 14.93 5.38
N ASP A 364 -2.76 14.64 6.64
CA ASP A 364 -4.10 14.64 7.24
C ASP A 364 -4.79 16.00 7.10
N GLU A 365 -4.07 17.11 7.37
CA GLU A 365 -4.60 18.47 7.19
C GLU A 365 -4.85 18.88 5.71
N MET A 366 -4.17 18.23 4.76
CA MET A 366 -4.28 18.54 3.32
C MET A 366 -5.39 17.79 2.61
N CYS A 367 -5.87 16.71 3.19
CA CYS A 367 -6.84 15.78 2.62
C CYS A 367 -8.26 16.07 3.11
N GLU A 368 -9.26 15.61 2.39
CA GLU A 368 -10.65 15.57 2.87
C GLU A 368 -10.83 14.45 3.88
N GLU A 369 -10.25 13.29 3.57
CA GLU A 369 -10.17 12.14 4.45
C GLU A 369 -8.75 11.57 4.42
N PHE A 370 -8.25 11.17 5.57
CA PHE A 370 -6.94 10.56 5.73
C PHE A 370 -7.03 9.33 6.64
N LYS A 371 -6.47 8.21 6.17
CA LYS A 371 -6.30 7.01 6.98
C LYS A 371 -4.82 6.64 7.03
N TYR A 372 -4.23 6.68 8.22
CA TYR A 372 -2.93 6.07 8.49
C TYR A 372 -3.13 4.57 8.71
N LEU A 373 -2.73 3.75 7.76
CA LEU A 373 -2.92 2.31 7.82
C LEU A 373 -1.87 1.59 8.67
N GLY A 374 -0.73 2.23 8.90
CA GLY A 374 0.33 1.69 9.76
C GLY A 374 1.71 1.77 9.14
N SER A 375 2.71 1.59 10.00
CA SER A 375 4.11 1.41 9.61
C SER A 375 4.60 0.03 10.03
N TYR A 376 5.34 -0.62 9.13
CA TYR A 376 5.68 -2.04 9.27
C TYR A 376 6.97 -2.39 8.53
N THR A 377 7.44 -3.63 8.77
CA THR A 377 8.51 -4.26 7.98
C THR A 377 7.91 -5.19 6.93
N GLU A 378 8.56 -5.29 5.78
CA GLU A 378 8.27 -6.30 4.77
C GLU A 378 9.20 -7.49 4.97
N VAL A 379 8.63 -8.68 5.19
CA VAL A 379 9.34 -9.96 5.23
C VAL A 379 9.42 -10.51 3.79
N VAL A 380 10.61 -10.94 3.37
CA VAL A 380 10.88 -11.43 2.00
C VAL A 380 11.24 -12.90 2.03
#